data_defc84f6b82118bc0237ff39a630439c
#
_entry.id   defc84f6b82118bc0237ff39a630439c
#
_cell.length_a   1.000
_cell.length_b   1.000
_cell.length_c   1.000
_cell.angle_alpha   90.00
_cell.angle_beta   90.00
_cell.angle_gamma   90.00
#
_symmetry.space_group_name_H-M   'P 1'
#
loop_
_entity.id
_entity.type
_entity.pdbx_description
1 polymer ?
#
loop_
_entity_poly.entity_id
_entity_poly.type
_entity_poly.pdbx_seq_one_letter_code
_entity_poly.pdbx_strand_id
1 'polypeptide(L)'
;MGMQVALKRSFLVALGLSLGLLAACGSGPVRRVSDPAANIQQLPVQADGSWSVEVRIDNFSSVPMRFERLDLQLALAGQEAARLQATPGLSIGPESADVVTVQALPPAGAKLAIADALARGRAIDYHLEGTLVAAPEKGGADDYEIGRDNALSPVPGIAGVLR
;
A
#
# COMPACT_ATOMS: atom_id res chain seq x y z
N MET A 1 27.92 -61.89 25.31
CA MET A 1 28.25 -60.48 25.59
C MET A 1 28.28 -59.57 24.30
N GLY A 2 28.31 -60.14 23.10
CA GLY A 2 28.36 -59.38 21.82
C GLY A 2 26.99 -58.85 21.33
N MET A 3 25.89 -59.52 21.64
CA MET A 3 24.54 -59.19 21.11
C MET A 3 23.97 -57.92 21.71
N GLN A 4 24.26 -57.61 22.97
CA GLN A 4 23.80 -56.40 23.67
C GLN A 4 24.50 -55.10 23.14
N VAL A 5 25.73 -55.22 22.70
CA VAL A 5 26.52 -54.09 22.18
C VAL A 5 26.08 -53.71 20.78
N ALA A 6 25.70 -54.71 19.95
CA ALA A 6 25.20 -54.47 18.60
C ALA A 6 23.84 -53.75 18.61
N LEU A 7 22.94 -54.18 19.53
CA LEU A 7 21.62 -53.60 19.67
C LEU A 7 21.67 -52.10 20.12
N LYS A 8 22.58 -51.79 21.07
CA LYS A 8 22.80 -50.41 21.53
C LYS A 8 23.40 -49.50 20.42
N ARG A 9 24.29 -50.04 19.59
CA ARG A 9 24.85 -49.28 18.46
C ARG A 9 23.83 -49.00 17.38
N SER A 10 22.96 -49.98 17.05
CA SER A 10 21.87 -49.77 16.09
C SER A 10 20.81 -48.75 16.60
N PHE A 11 20.52 -48.75 17.90
CA PHE A 11 19.59 -47.80 18.49
C PHE A 11 20.13 -46.38 18.50
N LEU A 12 21.42 -46.17 18.76
CA LEU A 12 22.08 -44.87 18.73
C LEU A 12 22.18 -44.30 17.30
N VAL A 13 22.40 -45.17 16.30
CA VAL A 13 22.45 -44.73 14.88
C VAL A 13 21.05 -44.37 14.41
N ALA A 14 20.01 -45.09 14.76
CA ALA A 14 18.62 -44.78 14.42
C ALA A 14 18.14 -43.48 15.11
N LEU A 15 18.54 -43.24 16.37
CA LEU A 15 18.22 -42.02 17.10
C LEU A 15 18.94 -40.78 16.48
N GLY A 16 20.21 -40.94 16.05
CA GLY A 16 20.96 -39.89 15.38
C GLY A 16 20.38 -39.53 14.01
N LEU A 17 19.88 -40.53 13.26
CA LEU A 17 19.26 -40.30 11.96
C LEU A 17 17.90 -39.61 12.08
N SER A 18 17.11 -39.90 13.12
CA SER A 18 15.81 -39.25 13.36
C SER A 18 15.96 -37.78 13.82
N LEU A 19 17.00 -37.44 14.59
CA LEU A 19 17.27 -36.08 14.98
C LEU A 19 17.75 -35.22 13.79
N GLY A 20 18.46 -35.79 12.82
CA GLY A 20 18.90 -35.12 11.61
C GLY A 20 17.77 -34.71 10.66
N LEU A 21 16.67 -35.44 10.63
CA LEU A 21 15.50 -35.17 9.81
C LEU A 21 14.63 -34.04 10.35
N LEU A 22 14.69 -33.74 11.64
CA LEU A 22 13.95 -32.62 12.27
C LEU A 22 14.62 -31.25 12.03
N ALA A 23 15.90 -31.21 11.67
CA ALA A 23 16.61 -29.97 11.39
C ALA A 23 16.39 -29.46 9.95
N ALA A 24 15.73 -30.21 9.07
CA ALA A 24 15.52 -29.85 7.67
C ALA A 24 14.31 -28.91 7.41
N CYS A 25 13.52 -28.57 8.45
CA CYS A 25 12.43 -27.60 8.34
C CYS A 25 12.86 -26.15 8.59
N GLY A 26 14.01 -25.74 8.07
CA GLY A 26 14.44 -24.35 7.98
C GLY A 26 13.82 -23.69 6.75
N SER A 27 12.52 -23.44 6.73
CA SER A 27 11.93 -22.50 5.77
C SER A 27 12.47 -21.11 6.10
N GLY A 28 13.40 -20.61 5.30
CA GLY A 28 13.76 -19.20 5.35
C GLY A 28 12.54 -18.30 5.19
N PRO A 29 12.61 -17.01 5.54
CA PRO A 29 11.47 -16.10 5.44
C PRO A 29 10.91 -16.14 4.02
N VAL A 30 9.63 -16.51 3.90
CA VAL A 30 8.92 -16.56 2.62
C VAL A 30 8.85 -15.14 2.07
N ARG A 31 9.49 -14.89 0.93
CA ARG A 31 9.38 -13.64 0.20
C ARG A 31 8.08 -13.65 -0.59
N ARG A 32 7.12 -12.87 -0.14
CA ARG A 32 5.84 -12.68 -0.82
C ARG A 32 5.80 -11.25 -1.36
N VAL A 33 5.58 -11.10 -2.65
CA VAL A 33 5.19 -9.84 -3.27
C VAL A 33 3.67 -9.87 -3.43
N SER A 34 3.02 -8.81 -2.98
CA SER A 34 1.55 -8.64 -3.04
C SER A 34 1.25 -7.31 -3.70
N ASP A 35 0.12 -7.22 -4.38
CA ASP A 35 -0.31 -5.98 -5.00
C ASP A 35 -0.47 -4.90 -3.92
N PRO A 36 0.08 -3.70 -4.16
CA PRO A 36 -0.10 -2.57 -3.26
C PRO A 36 -1.51 -2.00 -3.38
N ALA A 37 -1.90 -1.18 -2.41
CA ALA A 37 -3.10 -0.37 -2.54
C ALA A 37 -2.77 1.11 -2.43
N ALA A 38 -3.64 1.94 -3.00
CA ALA A 38 -3.62 3.38 -2.82
C ALA A 38 -5.00 3.90 -2.43
N ASN A 39 -5.02 4.91 -1.57
CA ASN A 39 -6.25 5.60 -1.20
C ASN A 39 -5.94 7.06 -0.85
N ILE A 40 -6.95 7.93 -0.83
CA ILE A 40 -6.78 9.30 -0.39
C ILE A 40 -6.81 9.32 1.14
N GLN A 41 -5.71 9.74 1.75
CA GLN A 41 -5.61 9.91 3.19
C GLN A 41 -6.21 11.25 3.63
N GLN A 42 -5.90 12.30 2.87
CA GLN A 42 -6.35 13.66 3.17
C GLN A 42 -6.35 14.51 1.90
N LEU A 43 -7.28 15.46 1.83
CA LEU A 43 -7.41 16.42 0.74
C LEU A 43 -7.58 17.83 1.33
N PRO A 44 -6.50 18.56 1.61
CA PRO A 44 -6.51 19.98 1.93
C PRO A 44 -6.79 20.83 0.69
N VAL A 45 -7.76 21.73 0.80
CA VAL A 45 -8.05 22.77 -0.20
C VAL A 45 -7.25 24.00 0.15
N GLN A 46 -6.42 24.45 -0.80
CA GLN A 46 -5.56 25.62 -0.63
C GLN A 46 -6.33 26.92 -0.89
N ALA A 47 -5.80 28.06 -0.42
CA ALA A 47 -6.44 29.36 -0.56
C ALA A 47 -6.64 29.79 -2.02
N ASP A 48 -5.79 29.33 -2.94
CA ASP A 48 -5.90 29.56 -4.38
C ASP A 48 -6.87 28.61 -5.10
N GLY A 49 -7.47 27.68 -4.34
CA GLY A 49 -8.39 26.66 -4.86
C GLY A 49 -7.70 25.46 -5.50
N SER A 50 -6.38 25.34 -5.40
CA SER A 50 -5.66 24.08 -5.67
C SER A 50 -5.85 23.09 -4.52
N TRP A 51 -5.53 21.82 -4.78
CA TRP A 51 -5.61 20.77 -3.77
C TRP A 51 -4.22 20.17 -3.51
N SER A 52 -3.93 19.93 -2.23
CA SER A 52 -2.78 19.15 -1.81
C SER A 52 -3.27 17.76 -1.44
N VAL A 53 -3.26 16.83 -2.38
CA VAL A 53 -3.83 15.49 -2.20
C VAL A 53 -2.78 14.58 -1.58
N GLU A 54 -3.07 14.05 -0.41
CA GLU A 54 -2.23 13.06 0.27
C GLU A 54 -2.71 11.66 -0.11
N VAL A 55 -1.93 10.98 -0.93
CA VAL A 55 -2.16 9.60 -1.36
C VAL A 55 -1.38 8.67 -0.44
N ARG A 56 -2.08 7.86 0.33
CA ARG A 56 -1.51 6.79 1.13
C ARG A 56 -1.30 5.57 0.24
N ILE A 57 -0.09 5.03 0.26
CA ILE A 57 0.28 3.79 -0.44
C ILE A 57 0.58 2.73 0.61
N ASP A 58 -0.11 1.59 0.53
CA ASP A 58 0.07 0.45 1.41
C ASP A 58 0.87 -0.64 0.69
N ASN A 59 2.01 -1.04 1.27
CA ASN A 59 2.80 -2.19 0.83
C ASN A 59 2.38 -3.43 1.65
N PHE A 60 1.65 -4.34 1.03
CA PHE A 60 1.24 -5.62 1.65
C PHE A 60 2.25 -6.75 1.44
N SER A 61 3.37 -6.47 0.79
CA SER A 61 4.43 -7.44 0.57
C SER A 61 5.23 -7.70 1.86
N SER A 62 5.76 -8.92 2.00
CA SER A 62 6.70 -9.24 3.09
C SER A 62 8.12 -8.74 2.83
N VAL A 63 8.30 -7.90 1.82
CA VAL A 63 9.58 -7.31 1.41
C VAL A 63 9.41 -5.81 1.17
N PRO A 64 10.47 -5.00 1.30
CA PRO A 64 10.42 -3.60 0.92
C PRO A 64 10.10 -3.45 -0.56
N MET A 65 9.24 -2.48 -0.89
CA MET A 65 8.87 -2.11 -2.25
C MET A 65 9.26 -0.66 -2.52
N ARG A 66 9.89 -0.40 -3.66
CA ARG A 66 10.21 0.93 -4.14
C ARG A 66 9.16 1.39 -5.13
N PHE A 67 8.45 2.44 -4.80
CA PHE A 67 7.42 3.06 -5.63
C PHE A 67 8.06 4.15 -6.49
N GLU A 68 8.06 3.94 -7.80
CA GLU A 68 8.79 4.79 -8.76
C GLU A 68 7.88 5.82 -9.42
N ARG A 69 6.65 5.43 -9.74
CA ARG A 69 5.67 6.30 -10.39
C ARG A 69 4.26 6.02 -9.89
N LEU A 70 3.50 7.08 -9.77
CA LEU A 70 2.08 7.09 -9.49
C LEU A 70 1.39 7.87 -10.60
N ASP A 71 0.37 7.28 -11.22
CA ASP A 71 -0.49 7.92 -12.20
C ASP A 71 -1.93 7.48 -11.95
N LEU A 72 -2.68 8.29 -11.21
CA LEU A 72 -4.03 7.97 -10.76
C LEU A 72 -5.01 9.04 -11.19
N GLN A 73 -6.19 8.63 -11.63
CA GLN A 73 -7.34 9.46 -11.90
C GLN A 73 -8.25 9.49 -10.66
N LEU A 74 -8.55 10.68 -10.16
CA LEU A 74 -9.50 10.90 -9.08
C LEU A 74 -10.82 11.41 -9.65
N ALA A 75 -11.90 10.72 -9.37
CA ALA A 75 -13.26 11.18 -9.59
C ALA A 75 -13.96 11.46 -8.25
N LEU A 76 -14.79 12.50 -8.18
CA LEU A 76 -15.61 12.87 -7.02
C LEU A 76 -17.07 12.89 -7.44
N ALA A 77 -17.93 12.22 -6.67
CA ALA A 77 -19.35 12.10 -6.97
C ALA A 77 -19.64 11.71 -8.44
N GLY A 78 -18.82 10.81 -9.00
CA GLY A 78 -18.94 10.32 -10.38
C GLY A 78 -18.43 11.26 -11.47
N GLN A 79 -17.76 12.36 -11.12
CA GLN A 79 -17.19 13.32 -12.07
C GLN A 79 -15.65 13.36 -11.94
N GLU A 80 -14.96 13.46 -13.07
CA GLU A 80 -13.52 13.64 -13.08
C GLU A 80 -13.12 14.90 -12.28
N ALA A 81 -12.19 14.72 -11.35
CA ALA A 81 -11.80 15.77 -10.42
C ALA A 81 -10.32 16.16 -10.53
N ALA A 82 -9.42 15.18 -10.66
CA ALA A 82 -8.00 15.45 -10.78
C ALA A 82 -7.25 14.25 -11.34
N ARG A 83 -6.16 14.49 -12.04
CA ARG A 83 -5.12 13.49 -12.32
C ARG A 83 -3.96 13.69 -11.36
N LEU A 84 -3.64 12.64 -10.62
CA LEU A 84 -2.59 12.64 -9.61
C LEU A 84 -1.36 11.94 -10.19
N GLN A 85 -0.32 12.70 -10.46
CA GLN A 85 0.92 12.16 -11.03
C GLN A 85 2.10 12.55 -10.15
N ALA A 86 2.94 11.56 -9.82
CA ALA A 86 4.16 11.75 -9.06
C ALA A 86 5.21 10.69 -9.40
N THR A 87 6.48 11.04 -9.16
CA THR A 87 7.63 10.13 -9.20
C THR A 87 8.30 10.12 -7.82
N PRO A 88 7.66 9.49 -6.81
CA PRO A 88 8.08 9.63 -5.43
C PRO A 88 9.46 9.05 -5.14
N GLY A 89 9.89 8.01 -5.88
CA GLY A 89 11.14 7.30 -5.61
C GLY A 89 11.20 6.74 -4.18
N LEU A 90 10.05 6.45 -3.59
CA LEU A 90 9.85 6.12 -2.18
C LEU A 90 9.99 4.62 -1.94
N SER A 91 10.75 4.23 -0.91
CA SER A 91 10.82 2.84 -0.47
C SER A 91 9.97 2.64 0.77
N ILE A 92 8.94 1.79 0.65
CA ILE A 92 8.04 1.44 1.75
C ILE A 92 8.42 0.05 2.28
N GLY A 93 8.63 -0.05 3.59
CA GLY A 93 9.00 -1.29 4.26
C GLY A 93 7.94 -2.39 4.13
N PRO A 94 8.27 -3.63 4.55
CA PRO A 94 7.32 -4.75 4.56
C PRO A 94 6.08 -4.42 5.39
N GLU A 95 4.90 -4.77 4.88
CA GLU A 95 3.61 -4.64 5.60
C GLU A 95 3.42 -3.25 6.24
N SER A 96 3.87 -2.21 5.53
CA SER A 96 3.87 -0.81 5.96
C SER A 96 3.21 0.08 4.93
N ALA A 97 3.02 1.34 5.28
CA ALA A 97 2.49 2.35 4.38
C ALA A 97 3.24 3.67 4.53
N ASP A 98 3.18 4.47 3.48
CA ASP A 98 3.68 5.84 3.48
C ASP A 98 2.78 6.74 2.62
N VAL A 99 3.01 8.04 2.65
CA VAL A 99 2.15 9.05 2.03
C VAL A 99 2.92 9.85 1.00
N VAL A 100 2.31 10.01 -0.17
CA VAL A 100 2.80 10.86 -1.26
C VAL A 100 1.86 12.05 -1.40
N THR A 101 2.38 13.26 -1.32
CA THR A 101 1.60 14.49 -1.53
C THR A 101 1.68 14.91 -2.99
N VAL A 102 0.52 15.06 -3.63
CA VAL A 102 0.39 15.50 -5.02
C VAL A 102 -0.40 16.80 -5.08
N GLN A 103 0.14 17.82 -5.76
CA GLN A 103 -0.59 19.04 -6.02
C GLN A 103 -1.48 18.87 -7.24
N ALA A 104 -2.74 19.28 -7.11
CA ALA A 104 -3.72 19.17 -8.18
C ALA A 104 -4.45 20.50 -8.42
N LEU A 105 -4.76 20.77 -9.69
CA LEU A 105 -5.58 21.91 -10.12
C LEU A 105 -6.93 21.38 -10.63
N PRO A 106 -7.93 21.25 -9.75
CA PRO A 106 -9.21 20.67 -10.13
C PRO A 106 -10.04 21.60 -11.02
N PRO A 107 -10.91 21.03 -11.89
CA PRO A 107 -11.88 21.81 -12.66
C PRO A 107 -12.91 22.46 -11.75
N ALA A 108 -13.60 23.49 -12.27
CA ALA A 108 -14.59 24.26 -11.50
C ALA A 108 -15.68 23.39 -10.87
N GLY A 109 -16.17 22.37 -11.59
CA GLY A 109 -17.20 21.43 -11.07
C GLY A 109 -16.73 20.67 -9.83
N ALA A 110 -15.50 20.17 -9.85
CA ALA A 110 -14.91 19.46 -8.71
C ALA A 110 -14.69 20.42 -7.51
N LYS A 111 -14.24 21.66 -7.76
CA LYS A 111 -14.13 22.69 -6.71
C LYS A 111 -15.48 22.97 -6.04
N LEU A 112 -16.56 23.09 -6.84
CA LEU A 112 -17.91 23.30 -6.30
C LEU A 112 -18.40 22.10 -5.49
N ALA A 113 -18.15 20.86 -5.94
CA ALA A 113 -18.53 19.66 -5.22
C ALA A 113 -17.85 19.57 -3.84
N ILE A 114 -16.56 19.85 -3.77
CA ILE A 114 -15.80 19.90 -2.50
C ILE A 114 -16.30 21.05 -1.61
N ALA A 115 -16.53 22.24 -2.18
CA ALA A 115 -17.04 23.38 -1.41
C ALA A 115 -18.42 23.11 -0.81
N ASP A 116 -19.33 22.46 -1.56
CA ASP A 116 -20.65 22.05 -1.07
C ASP A 116 -20.52 21.00 0.05
N ALA A 117 -19.67 20.00 -0.11
CA ALA A 117 -19.40 18.97 0.92
C ALA A 117 -18.89 19.62 2.22
N LEU A 118 -17.90 20.52 2.11
CA LEU A 118 -17.33 21.25 3.25
C LEU A 118 -18.39 22.14 3.94
N ALA A 119 -19.16 22.92 3.15
CA ALA A 119 -20.16 23.85 3.68
C ALA A 119 -21.31 23.14 4.41
N ARG A 120 -21.67 21.94 3.94
CA ARG A 120 -22.76 21.15 4.54
C ARG A 120 -22.27 20.13 5.57
N GLY A 121 -20.98 19.99 5.78
CA GLY A 121 -20.40 18.98 6.67
C GLY A 121 -20.71 17.54 6.24
N ARG A 122 -20.80 17.28 4.92
CA ARG A 122 -21.16 15.96 4.36
C ARG A 122 -19.98 15.28 3.72
N ALA A 123 -19.96 13.95 3.82
CA ALA A 123 -19.03 13.13 3.05
C ALA A 123 -19.28 13.27 1.54
N ILE A 124 -18.22 13.10 0.75
CA ILE A 124 -18.26 13.02 -0.71
C ILE A 124 -17.59 11.74 -1.15
N ASP A 125 -18.28 10.96 -1.97
CA ASP A 125 -17.74 9.71 -2.52
C ASP A 125 -16.67 10.02 -3.55
N TYR A 126 -15.62 9.19 -3.55
CA TYR A 126 -14.58 9.24 -4.57
C TYR A 126 -14.31 7.86 -5.18
N HIS A 127 -13.89 7.89 -6.43
CA HIS A 127 -13.28 6.77 -7.13
C HIS A 127 -11.85 7.13 -7.50
N LEU A 128 -10.92 6.24 -7.22
CA LEU A 128 -9.52 6.37 -7.56
C LEU A 128 -9.11 5.19 -8.42
N GLU A 129 -8.64 5.45 -9.64
CA GLU A 129 -8.20 4.40 -10.56
C GLU A 129 -6.89 4.79 -11.25
N GLY A 130 -6.13 3.81 -11.73
CA GLY A 130 -4.89 4.04 -12.48
C GLY A 130 -3.80 3.06 -12.10
N THR A 131 -2.54 3.50 -12.17
CA THR A 131 -1.37 2.62 -12.08
C THR A 131 -0.36 3.13 -11.07
N LEU A 132 0.17 2.20 -10.28
CA LEU A 132 1.41 2.36 -9.50
C LEU A 132 2.52 1.53 -10.14
N VAL A 133 3.68 2.13 -10.39
CA VAL A 133 4.89 1.40 -10.81
C VAL A 133 5.75 1.18 -9.59
N ALA A 134 6.01 -0.08 -9.26
CA ALA A 134 6.82 -0.42 -8.10
C ALA A 134 7.70 -1.65 -8.35
N ALA A 135 8.82 -1.70 -7.64
CA ALA A 135 9.77 -2.81 -7.69
C ALA A 135 10.05 -3.34 -6.28
N PRO A 136 10.12 -4.65 -6.04
CA PRO A 136 10.71 -5.18 -4.83
C PRO A 136 12.22 -4.88 -4.81
N GLU A 137 12.82 -4.77 -3.62
CA GLU A 137 14.25 -4.47 -3.45
C GLU A 137 15.17 -5.34 -4.32
N LYS A 138 14.75 -6.59 -4.59
CA LYS A 138 15.41 -7.52 -5.49
C LYS A 138 14.41 -8.03 -6.53
N GLY A 139 14.30 -7.33 -7.64
CA GLY A 139 13.37 -7.66 -8.73
C GLY A 139 13.26 -6.52 -9.72
N GLY A 140 12.47 -6.73 -10.78
CA GLY A 140 12.09 -5.69 -11.74
C GLY A 140 10.92 -4.86 -11.23
N ALA A 141 10.69 -3.73 -11.89
CA ALA A 141 9.49 -2.94 -11.67
C ALA A 141 8.32 -3.56 -12.44
N ASP A 142 7.17 -3.58 -11.79
CA ASP A 142 5.90 -4.02 -12.36
C ASP A 142 4.86 -2.89 -12.24
N ASP A 143 3.87 -2.91 -13.12
CA ASP A 143 2.73 -2.02 -13.11
C ASP A 143 1.60 -2.68 -12.30
N TYR A 144 1.11 -1.98 -11.27
CA TYR A 144 0.02 -2.43 -10.41
C TYR A 144 -1.21 -1.55 -10.64
N GLU A 145 -2.30 -2.19 -11.07
CA GLU A 145 -3.58 -1.50 -11.26
C GLU A 145 -4.23 -1.16 -9.93
N ILE A 146 -4.67 0.07 -9.81
CA ILE A 146 -5.40 0.58 -8.65
C ILE A 146 -6.86 0.85 -9.04
N GLY A 147 -7.77 0.34 -8.24
CA GLY A 147 -9.21 0.64 -8.32
C GLY A 147 -9.78 0.73 -6.90
N ARG A 148 -10.26 1.91 -6.48
CA ARG A 148 -10.73 2.14 -5.12
C ARG A 148 -11.91 3.07 -5.07
N ASP A 149 -13.00 2.59 -4.49
CA ASP A 149 -14.15 3.40 -4.09
C ASP A 149 -14.08 3.66 -2.59
N ASN A 150 -14.28 4.92 -2.18
CA ASN A 150 -14.36 5.33 -0.78
C ASN A 150 -15.00 6.73 -0.68
N ALA A 151 -15.05 7.30 0.51
CA ALA A 151 -15.58 8.63 0.77
C ALA A 151 -14.61 9.47 1.60
N LEU A 152 -14.64 10.79 1.36
CA LEU A 152 -13.93 11.77 2.15
C LEU A 152 -14.93 12.58 2.97
N SER A 153 -14.65 12.74 4.26
CA SER A 153 -15.47 13.53 5.17
C SER A 153 -14.73 14.79 5.62
N PRO A 154 -15.42 15.93 5.77
CA PRO A 154 -14.83 17.12 6.36
C PRO A 154 -14.25 16.82 7.75
N VAL A 155 -13.03 17.31 8.02
CA VAL A 155 -12.38 17.12 9.32
C VAL A 155 -12.94 18.15 10.31
N PRO A 156 -13.56 17.72 11.41
CA PRO A 156 -14.11 18.66 12.40
C PRO A 156 -13.00 19.56 12.97
N GLY A 157 -13.25 20.87 12.97
CA GLY A 157 -12.32 21.87 13.51
C GLY A 157 -11.17 22.25 12.59
N ILE A 158 -11.03 21.65 11.44
CA ILE A 158 -10.00 22.01 10.44
C ILE A 158 -10.70 22.46 9.15
N ALA A 159 -10.68 23.76 8.91
CA ALA A 159 -11.34 24.32 7.72
C ALA A 159 -10.64 23.89 6.42
N GLY A 160 -11.41 23.54 5.39
CA GLY A 160 -10.89 23.23 4.06
C GLY A 160 -10.19 21.87 3.93
N VAL A 161 -10.38 20.96 4.89
CA VAL A 161 -9.75 19.64 4.87
C VAL A 161 -10.78 18.53 4.88
N LEU A 162 -10.62 17.57 3.97
CA LEU A 162 -11.40 16.33 3.94
C LEU A 162 -10.46 15.13 4.18
N ARG A 163 -11.01 14.08 4.82
CA ARG A 163 -10.27 12.84 5.13
C ARG A 163 -11.17 11.63 5.01
#